data_b0e6f2b9cac63302df17da5bd381bb3c
#
_entry.id   b0e6f2b9cac63302df17da5bd381bb3c
#
_cell.length_a   1.000
_cell.length_b   1.000
_cell.length_c   1.000
_cell.angle_alpha   90.00
_cell.angle_beta   90.00
_cell.angle_gamma   90.00
#
_symmetry.space_group_name_H-M   'P 1'
#
loop_
_entity.id
_entity.type
_entity.pdbx_description
1 polymer ?
#
loop_
_entity_poly.entity_id
_entity_poly.type
_entity_poly.pdbx_seq_one_letter_code
_entity_poly.pdbx_strand_id
1 'polypeptide(L)'
;MERLNDIYLELLDWLQYEGKPSPRIWHPLFHTYPWGLRFELGVYDLDDTAEYVQSAKDRGRRIWDAVFASEDEVLVIFETTPDRKLSQELKNCRAQRVRGKRTSPFPEKATEEDTGYFYRNLYGAAAKDIPFEAILKRIVEEQTVVGGLYRYTSSVYFYNRTKKLLFHPYDDRGADLIGPDRESLRPWYRELNDLLLDWNRGDMDRKWKTRPVYLRILTRDLTPRTEKSLRIALEQIFAGAELTLSEFVPYWKNPGWGELNVCAQTPKSLEYLHKRLADHWEGDCASENIRLPNVEFLWVHE
;
A
#
# COMPACT_ATOMS: atom_id res chain seq x y z
N MET A 1 4.31 -28.44 -20.54
CA MET A 1 3.77 -27.53 -19.50
C MET A 1 4.95 -26.85 -18.82
N GLU A 2 4.95 -25.53 -18.82
CA GLU A 2 6.01 -24.72 -18.22
C GLU A 2 6.12 -25.00 -16.71
N ARG A 3 7.36 -24.97 -16.17
CA ARG A 3 7.58 -25.20 -14.73
C ARG A 3 7.25 -23.91 -13.94
N LEU A 4 6.68 -24.04 -12.77
CA LEU A 4 6.41 -22.88 -11.91
C LEU A 4 7.70 -22.14 -11.48
N ASN A 5 8.81 -22.89 -11.40
CA ASN A 5 10.12 -22.27 -11.14
C ASN A 5 10.57 -21.34 -12.27
N ASP A 6 10.24 -21.64 -13.52
CA ASP A 6 10.60 -20.77 -14.65
C ASP A 6 9.84 -19.45 -14.58
N ILE A 7 8.56 -19.51 -14.19
CA ILE A 7 7.73 -18.30 -13.90
C ILE A 7 8.30 -17.50 -12.72
N TYR A 8 8.80 -18.19 -11.67
CA TYR A 8 9.46 -17.52 -10.55
C TYR A 8 10.77 -16.84 -10.98
N LEU A 9 11.55 -17.47 -11.85
CA LEU A 9 12.78 -16.87 -12.39
C LEU A 9 12.47 -15.67 -13.29
N GLU A 10 11.40 -15.75 -14.11
CA GLU A 10 10.88 -14.59 -14.85
C GLU A 10 10.54 -13.41 -13.93
N LEU A 11 9.89 -13.66 -12.80
CA LEU A 11 9.63 -12.64 -11.79
C LEU A 11 10.93 -11.99 -11.28
N LEU A 12 11.93 -12.78 -10.93
CA LEU A 12 13.21 -12.27 -10.42
C LEU A 12 13.98 -11.47 -11.48
N ASP A 13 13.81 -11.79 -12.76
CA ASP A 13 14.47 -11.11 -13.86
C ASP A 13 13.98 -9.66 -14.02
N TRP A 14 12.70 -9.40 -13.88
CA TRP A 14 12.20 -8.02 -13.90
C TRP A 14 12.25 -7.30 -12.54
N LEU A 15 12.34 -8.01 -11.41
CA LEU A 15 12.60 -7.44 -10.12
C LEU A 15 14.05 -6.95 -10.06
N GLN A 16 14.28 -5.68 -10.39
CA GLN A 16 15.61 -5.08 -10.41
C GLN A 16 16.04 -4.66 -9.01
N TYR A 17 17.18 -5.13 -8.57
CA TYR A 17 17.86 -4.66 -7.36
C TYR A 17 19.26 -4.15 -7.73
N GLU A 18 19.56 -2.89 -7.41
CA GLU A 18 20.81 -2.23 -7.79
C GLU A 18 21.15 -2.32 -9.30
N GLY A 19 20.12 -2.24 -10.15
CA GLY A 19 20.27 -2.27 -11.61
C GLY A 19 20.57 -3.64 -12.20
N LYS A 20 20.38 -4.73 -11.43
CA LYS A 20 20.55 -6.13 -11.87
C LYS A 20 19.31 -6.94 -11.54
N PRO A 21 19.07 -8.06 -12.24
CA PRO A 21 18.05 -9.03 -11.84
C PRO A 21 18.20 -9.40 -10.37
N SER A 22 17.09 -9.40 -9.63
CA SER A 22 17.14 -9.68 -8.20
C SER A 22 17.43 -11.15 -7.95
N PRO A 23 18.37 -11.53 -7.07
CA PRO A 23 18.65 -12.93 -6.76
C PRO A 23 17.52 -13.59 -5.94
N ARG A 24 16.61 -12.78 -5.40
CA ARG A 24 15.47 -13.19 -4.60
C ARG A 24 14.46 -12.05 -4.48
N ILE A 25 13.31 -12.31 -3.85
CA ILE A 25 12.41 -11.25 -3.41
C ILE A 25 12.96 -10.67 -2.10
N TRP A 26 13.26 -9.37 -2.10
CA TRP A 26 13.77 -8.64 -0.94
C TRP A 26 12.65 -7.90 -0.21
N HIS A 27 12.78 -7.77 1.11
CA HIS A 27 11.88 -7.01 1.96
C HIS A 27 12.50 -5.70 2.46
N PRO A 28 11.66 -4.72 2.81
CA PRO A 28 10.24 -4.59 2.43
C PRO A 28 10.12 -4.17 0.97
N LEU A 29 9.16 -4.73 0.24
CA LEU A 29 9.06 -4.54 -1.21
C LEU A 29 9.01 -3.07 -1.62
N PHE A 30 8.15 -2.29 -0.97
CA PHE A 30 7.95 -0.87 -1.27
C PHE A 30 9.23 -0.02 -1.19
N HIS A 31 10.12 -0.31 -0.23
CA HIS A 31 11.37 0.42 -0.06
C HIS A 31 12.51 -0.12 -0.93
N THR A 32 12.44 -1.39 -1.28
CA THR A 32 13.52 -2.07 -2.02
C THR A 32 13.41 -1.84 -3.51
N TYR A 33 12.18 -1.85 -4.04
CA TYR A 33 11.98 -1.73 -5.49
C TYR A 33 11.54 -0.33 -5.89
N PRO A 34 11.96 0.16 -7.09
CA PRO A 34 11.74 1.55 -7.48
C PRO A 34 10.26 1.90 -7.63
N TRP A 35 9.45 0.96 -8.13
CA TRP A 35 8.05 1.21 -8.42
C TRP A 35 7.16 0.35 -7.52
N GLY A 36 6.53 1.00 -6.56
CA GLY A 36 5.65 0.34 -5.60
C GLY A 36 4.58 1.27 -5.06
N LEU A 37 3.44 0.65 -4.74
CA LEU A 37 2.36 1.24 -3.95
C LEU A 37 2.30 0.50 -2.61
N ARG A 38 2.00 1.24 -1.54
CA ARG A 38 1.80 0.69 -0.21
C ARG A 38 0.40 1.03 0.26
N PHE A 39 -0.33 0.02 0.65
CA PHE A 39 -1.72 0.11 1.08
C PHE A 39 -1.87 -0.15 2.57
N GLU A 40 -2.84 0.50 3.17
CA GLU A 40 -3.29 0.24 4.52
C GLU A 40 -4.43 -0.79 4.51
N LEU A 41 -4.29 -1.86 5.27
CA LEU A 41 -5.34 -2.87 5.44
C LEU A 41 -6.13 -2.64 6.74
N GLY A 42 -5.47 -2.62 7.88
CA GLY A 42 -6.12 -2.40 9.16
C GLY A 42 -6.45 -0.92 9.42
N VAL A 43 -7.57 -0.66 10.06
CA VAL A 43 -7.95 0.68 10.56
C VAL A 43 -7.56 0.77 12.03
N TYR A 44 -6.55 1.55 12.34
CA TYR A 44 -5.93 1.59 13.67
C TYR A 44 -6.85 2.02 14.83
N ASP A 45 -7.91 2.77 14.55
CA ASP A 45 -8.79 3.33 15.58
C ASP A 45 -10.05 2.48 15.85
N LEU A 46 -10.10 1.24 15.38
CA LEU A 46 -11.16 0.31 15.71
C LEU A 46 -10.83 -0.40 17.03
N ASP A 47 -11.61 -0.11 18.08
CA ASP A 47 -11.48 -0.75 19.40
C ASP A 47 -11.90 -2.23 19.37
N ASP A 48 -12.76 -2.63 18.42
CA ASP A 48 -13.21 -4.01 18.25
C ASP A 48 -12.25 -4.78 17.33
N THR A 49 -11.59 -5.78 17.90
CA THR A 49 -10.68 -6.67 17.16
C THR A 49 -11.36 -7.37 15.97
N ALA A 50 -12.64 -7.71 16.10
CA ALA A 50 -13.37 -8.39 15.02
C ALA A 50 -13.67 -7.43 13.85
N GLU A 51 -14.03 -6.18 14.15
CA GLU A 51 -14.24 -5.14 13.14
C GLU A 51 -12.91 -4.77 12.46
N TYR A 52 -11.82 -4.68 13.21
CA TYR A 52 -10.48 -4.45 12.68
C TYR A 52 -10.08 -5.55 11.67
N VAL A 53 -10.20 -6.82 12.08
CA VAL A 53 -9.89 -7.97 11.24
C VAL A 53 -10.77 -8.00 9.98
N GLN A 54 -12.06 -7.70 10.12
CA GLN A 54 -12.98 -7.67 8.98
C GLN A 54 -12.60 -6.54 8.02
N SER A 55 -12.33 -5.36 8.52
CA SER A 55 -11.86 -4.20 7.75
C SER A 55 -10.60 -4.53 6.94
N ALA A 56 -9.60 -5.16 7.56
CA ALA A 56 -8.37 -5.54 6.89
C ALA A 56 -8.63 -6.57 5.75
N LYS A 57 -9.53 -7.53 5.98
CA LYS A 57 -9.93 -8.51 4.96
C LYS A 57 -10.67 -7.86 3.79
N ASP A 58 -11.62 -6.97 4.07
CA ASP A 58 -12.40 -6.29 3.03
C ASP A 58 -11.53 -5.41 2.14
N ARG A 59 -10.57 -4.68 2.72
CA ARG A 59 -9.61 -3.87 1.97
C ARG A 59 -8.64 -4.72 1.16
N GLY A 60 -8.09 -5.77 1.75
CA GLY A 60 -7.24 -6.72 1.03
C GLY A 60 -7.97 -7.38 -0.13
N ARG A 61 -9.26 -7.73 0.05
CA ARG A 61 -10.13 -8.25 -1.00
C ARG A 61 -10.36 -7.22 -2.11
N ARG A 62 -10.65 -5.97 -1.75
CA ARG A 62 -10.84 -4.88 -2.72
C ARG A 62 -9.59 -4.67 -3.59
N ILE A 63 -8.39 -4.73 -2.99
CA ILE A 63 -7.13 -4.63 -3.75
C ILE A 63 -7.00 -5.83 -4.70
N TRP A 64 -7.28 -7.04 -4.21
CA TRP A 64 -7.24 -8.24 -5.04
C TRP A 64 -8.17 -8.14 -6.25
N ASP A 65 -9.44 -7.79 -6.04
CA ASP A 65 -10.44 -7.70 -7.09
C ASP A 65 -10.12 -6.63 -8.14
N ALA A 66 -9.47 -5.54 -7.75
CA ALA A 66 -9.00 -4.54 -8.66
C ALA A 66 -7.81 -5.03 -9.50
N VAL A 67 -6.80 -5.65 -8.86
CA VAL A 67 -5.52 -6.01 -9.47
C VAL A 67 -5.59 -7.30 -10.29
N PHE A 68 -6.38 -8.29 -9.86
CA PHE A 68 -6.43 -9.65 -10.44
C PHE A 68 -7.75 -9.90 -11.16
N ALA A 69 -7.73 -9.94 -12.49
CA ALA A 69 -8.86 -10.41 -13.28
C ALA A 69 -8.98 -11.94 -13.18
N SER A 70 -10.20 -12.49 -13.34
CA SER A 70 -10.51 -13.91 -13.12
C SER A 70 -9.59 -14.88 -13.87
N GLU A 71 -9.17 -14.53 -15.09
CA GLU A 71 -8.36 -15.37 -15.96
C GLU A 71 -6.85 -15.01 -15.92
N ASP A 72 -6.44 -14.05 -15.08
CA ASP A 72 -5.02 -13.72 -14.95
C ASP A 72 -4.25 -14.95 -14.43
N GLU A 73 -3.10 -15.23 -15.03
CA GLU A 73 -2.19 -16.28 -14.55
C GLU A 73 -1.48 -15.80 -13.28
N VAL A 74 -1.68 -16.54 -12.17
CA VAL A 74 -1.13 -16.17 -10.87
C VAL A 74 -0.19 -17.25 -10.37
N LEU A 75 0.99 -16.82 -9.90
CA LEU A 75 1.91 -17.63 -9.10
C LEU A 75 1.85 -17.19 -7.65
N VAL A 76 1.39 -18.07 -6.76
CA VAL A 76 1.47 -17.88 -5.31
C VAL A 76 2.79 -18.46 -4.80
N ILE A 77 3.55 -17.66 -4.08
CA ILE A 77 4.88 -17.98 -3.59
C ILE A 77 4.86 -18.02 -2.07
N PHE A 78 5.07 -19.19 -1.49
CA PHE A 78 5.26 -19.35 -0.04
C PHE A 78 6.74 -19.62 0.23
N GLU A 79 7.36 -18.79 1.06
CA GLU A 79 8.72 -19.07 1.57
C GLU A 79 8.72 -20.07 2.72
N THR A 80 7.54 -20.41 3.25
CA THR A 80 7.31 -21.46 4.25
C THR A 80 6.33 -22.48 3.70
N THR A 81 6.24 -23.64 4.34
CA THR A 81 5.24 -24.65 3.96
C THR A 81 3.87 -24.24 4.51
N PRO A 82 2.83 -24.09 3.65
CA PRO A 82 1.47 -23.85 4.10
C PRO A 82 1.02 -24.92 5.11
N ASP A 83 0.18 -24.53 6.05
CA ASP A 83 -0.42 -25.50 6.97
C ASP A 83 -1.32 -26.49 6.23
N ARG A 84 -1.77 -27.53 6.96
CA ARG A 84 -2.58 -28.61 6.36
C ARG A 84 -3.90 -28.07 5.76
N LYS A 85 -4.55 -27.09 6.40
CA LYS A 85 -5.83 -26.56 5.94
C LYS A 85 -5.63 -25.75 4.67
N LEU A 86 -4.64 -24.85 4.65
CA LEU A 86 -4.32 -24.04 3.48
C LEU A 86 -3.80 -24.89 2.31
N SER A 87 -3.01 -25.95 2.61
CA SER A 87 -2.59 -26.92 1.60
C SER A 87 -3.79 -27.67 0.98
N GLN A 88 -4.85 -27.89 1.74
CA GLN A 88 -6.10 -28.46 1.22
C GLN A 88 -6.83 -27.51 0.27
N GLU A 89 -6.88 -26.21 0.60
CA GLU A 89 -7.46 -25.19 -0.27
C GLU A 89 -6.69 -25.06 -1.61
N LEU A 90 -5.36 -25.22 -1.55
CA LEU A 90 -4.47 -25.14 -2.72
C LEU A 90 -4.38 -26.42 -3.56
N LYS A 91 -5.13 -27.50 -3.18
CA LYS A 91 -5.03 -28.82 -3.84
C LYS A 91 -5.29 -28.81 -5.36
N ASN A 92 -6.09 -27.86 -5.84
CA ASN A 92 -6.44 -27.74 -7.26
C ASN A 92 -5.42 -26.89 -8.05
N CYS A 93 -4.50 -26.22 -7.36
CA CYS A 93 -3.44 -25.45 -8.00
C CYS A 93 -2.30 -26.38 -8.46
N ARG A 94 -1.65 -26.03 -9.57
CA ARG A 94 -0.36 -26.66 -9.90
C ARG A 94 0.64 -26.35 -8.80
N ALA A 95 1.36 -27.32 -8.31
CA ALA A 95 2.29 -27.14 -7.20
C ALA A 95 3.72 -27.58 -7.56
N GLN A 96 4.71 -26.82 -7.12
CA GLN A 96 6.11 -27.14 -7.24
C GLN A 96 6.87 -26.67 -5.99
N ARG A 97 7.69 -27.55 -5.42
CA ARG A 97 8.60 -27.20 -4.33
C ARG A 97 10.00 -26.98 -4.86
N VAL A 98 10.59 -25.85 -4.57
CA VAL A 98 11.91 -25.47 -5.05
C VAL A 98 12.85 -25.22 -3.87
N ARG A 99 14.07 -25.76 -3.96
CA ARG A 99 15.12 -25.52 -2.96
C ARG A 99 15.78 -24.17 -3.25
N GLY A 100 15.84 -23.30 -2.25
CA GLY A 100 16.54 -22.02 -2.28
C GLY A 100 17.67 -21.94 -1.26
N LYS A 101 18.68 -21.13 -1.50
CA LYS A 101 19.68 -20.78 -0.51
C LYS A 101 19.06 -19.84 0.51
N ARG A 102 19.29 -20.11 1.80
CA ARG A 102 18.81 -19.25 2.88
C ARG A 102 19.74 -18.04 2.98
N THR A 103 19.17 -16.85 2.81
CA THR A 103 19.86 -15.58 3.02
C THR A 103 18.88 -14.63 3.71
N SER A 104 19.38 -13.57 4.36
CA SER A 104 18.50 -12.54 4.92
C SER A 104 17.51 -12.02 3.86
N PRO A 105 16.22 -11.84 4.18
CA PRO A 105 15.27 -11.19 3.27
C PRO A 105 15.51 -9.68 3.13
N PHE A 106 16.35 -9.10 3.98
CA PHE A 106 16.67 -7.67 3.98
C PHE A 106 18.02 -7.45 3.29
N PRO A 107 18.12 -6.57 2.28
CA PRO A 107 19.37 -6.33 1.56
C PRO A 107 20.53 -5.93 2.49
N GLU A 108 20.27 -5.02 3.44
CA GLU A 108 21.25 -4.48 4.38
C GLU A 108 21.74 -5.50 5.41
N LYS A 109 21.04 -6.62 5.57
CA LYS A 109 21.37 -7.72 6.49
C LYS A 109 21.86 -8.98 5.77
N ALA A 110 22.01 -8.91 4.44
CA ALA A 110 22.48 -10.04 3.65
C ALA A 110 23.99 -10.23 3.90
N THR A 111 24.36 -11.27 4.63
CA THR A 111 25.74 -11.65 4.88
C THR A 111 26.10 -12.92 4.12
N GLU A 112 27.39 -13.13 3.80
CA GLU A 112 27.88 -14.35 3.15
C GLU A 112 27.80 -15.59 4.07
N GLU A 113 27.62 -15.39 5.38
CA GLU A 113 27.59 -16.45 6.39
C GLU A 113 26.23 -17.14 6.56
N ASP A 114 25.18 -16.66 5.90
CA ASP A 114 23.86 -17.29 5.92
C ASP A 114 23.88 -18.63 5.13
N THR A 115 24.51 -19.65 5.71
CA THR A 115 24.66 -20.99 5.11
C THR A 115 23.47 -21.88 5.46
N GLY A 116 22.41 -21.77 4.75
CA GLY A 116 21.25 -22.65 4.92
C GLY A 116 20.45 -22.81 3.64
N TYR A 117 19.60 -23.81 3.64
CA TYR A 117 18.64 -23.98 2.57
C TYR A 117 17.22 -23.87 3.12
N PHE A 118 16.33 -23.31 2.32
CA PHE A 118 14.90 -23.36 2.56
C PHE A 118 14.19 -23.89 1.33
N TYR A 119 12.93 -24.22 1.50
CA TYR A 119 12.10 -24.62 0.37
C TYR A 119 11.05 -23.54 0.11
N ARG A 120 10.95 -23.15 -1.14
CA ARG A 120 9.90 -22.31 -1.64
C ARG A 120 8.81 -23.18 -2.23
N ASN A 121 7.57 -22.96 -1.81
CA ASN A 121 6.42 -23.69 -2.32
C ASN A 121 5.66 -22.77 -3.30
N LEU A 122 5.61 -23.20 -4.55
CA LEU A 122 5.02 -22.46 -5.65
C LEU A 122 3.69 -23.10 -6.03
N TYR A 123 2.64 -22.27 -6.17
CA TYR A 123 1.33 -22.72 -6.62
C TYR A 123 0.88 -21.83 -7.78
N GLY A 124 0.47 -22.44 -8.89
CA GLY A 124 0.05 -21.71 -10.10
C GLY A 124 -1.36 -22.08 -10.52
N ALA A 125 -2.19 -21.07 -10.76
CA ALA A 125 -3.55 -21.22 -11.28
C ALA A 125 -4.04 -19.89 -11.90
N ALA A 126 -5.23 -19.89 -12.49
CA ALA A 126 -5.94 -18.66 -12.78
C ALA A 126 -6.38 -17.96 -11.47
N ALA A 127 -6.49 -16.64 -11.47
CA ALA A 127 -6.82 -15.87 -10.26
C ALA A 127 -8.09 -16.34 -9.58
N LYS A 128 -9.13 -16.70 -10.35
CA LYS A 128 -10.39 -17.26 -9.86
C LYS A 128 -10.26 -18.57 -9.07
N ASP A 129 -9.19 -19.33 -9.33
CA ASP A 129 -8.94 -20.65 -8.72
C ASP A 129 -7.97 -20.55 -7.53
N ILE A 130 -7.42 -19.36 -7.26
CA ILE A 130 -6.60 -19.09 -6.08
C ILE A 130 -7.51 -18.85 -4.88
N PRO A 131 -7.35 -19.58 -3.76
CA PRO A 131 -8.13 -19.38 -2.54
C PRO A 131 -7.64 -18.15 -1.76
N PHE A 132 -7.70 -16.97 -2.39
CA PHE A 132 -7.12 -15.74 -1.85
C PHE A 132 -7.70 -15.39 -0.48
N GLU A 133 -9.03 -15.50 -0.29
CA GLU A 133 -9.67 -15.19 0.98
C GLU A 133 -9.18 -16.09 2.13
N ALA A 134 -8.97 -17.38 1.86
CA ALA A 134 -8.45 -18.30 2.86
C ALA A 134 -6.99 -17.95 3.26
N ILE A 135 -6.19 -17.51 2.26
CA ILE A 135 -4.81 -17.06 2.49
C ILE A 135 -4.81 -15.74 3.25
N LEU A 136 -5.57 -14.74 2.79
CA LEU A 136 -5.67 -13.42 3.43
C LEU A 136 -6.18 -13.52 4.87
N LYS A 137 -7.21 -14.34 5.10
CA LYS A 137 -7.71 -14.62 6.44
C LYS A 137 -6.60 -15.09 7.37
N ARG A 138 -5.72 -16.00 6.89
CA ARG A 138 -4.58 -16.48 7.68
C ARG A 138 -3.59 -15.35 7.98
N ILE A 139 -3.27 -14.52 7.00
CA ILE A 139 -2.35 -13.40 7.16
C ILE A 139 -2.88 -12.43 8.24
N VAL A 140 -4.15 -12.07 8.18
CA VAL A 140 -4.75 -11.08 9.07
C VAL A 140 -4.99 -11.64 10.49
N GLU A 141 -5.60 -12.84 10.60
CA GLU A 141 -5.99 -13.40 11.89
C GLU A 141 -4.81 -13.91 12.73
N GLU A 142 -3.75 -14.41 12.10
CA GLU A 142 -2.58 -14.90 12.84
C GLU A 142 -1.79 -13.79 13.52
N GLN A 143 -1.81 -12.59 12.97
CA GLN A 143 -1.15 -11.42 13.57
C GLN A 143 -1.97 -10.83 14.73
N THR A 144 -3.28 -10.79 14.60
CA THR A 144 -4.17 -10.13 15.58
C THR A 144 -4.52 -11.00 16.77
N VAL A 145 -4.75 -12.30 16.55
CA VAL A 145 -5.32 -13.21 17.58
C VAL A 145 -4.26 -13.95 18.39
N VAL A 146 -3.06 -14.16 17.86
CA VAL A 146 -2.06 -15.08 18.46
C VAL A 146 -0.88 -14.37 19.13
N GLY A 147 -0.95 -13.06 19.35
CA GLY A 147 0.02 -12.35 20.17
C GLY A 147 1.48 -12.46 19.68
N GLY A 148 1.72 -12.24 18.41
CA GLY A 148 3.07 -11.92 17.92
C GLY A 148 4.02 -13.09 17.67
N LEU A 149 3.55 -14.32 17.54
CA LEU A 149 4.38 -15.41 17.06
C LEU A 149 4.44 -15.38 15.53
N TYR A 150 5.42 -14.69 15.01
CA TYR A 150 5.82 -14.54 13.59
C TYR A 150 5.99 -15.86 12.80
N ARG A 151 5.02 -16.75 12.79
CA ARG A 151 5.30 -18.08 12.28
C ARG A 151 5.07 -18.31 10.79
N TYR A 152 4.18 -17.59 10.08
CA TYR A 152 3.82 -18.08 8.75
C TYR A 152 3.58 -17.03 7.64
N THR A 153 3.24 -15.78 7.93
CA THR A 153 2.57 -14.93 6.96
C THR A 153 3.41 -13.85 6.28
N SER A 154 4.55 -13.50 6.82
CA SER A 154 5.44 -12.46 6.22
C SER A 154 6.06 -12.85 4.86
N SER A 155 5.72 -14.02 4.33
CA SER A 155 6.41 -14.64 3.19
C SER A 155 5.45 -15.21 2.15
N VAL A 156 4.29 -14.62 1.96
CA VAL A 156 3.34 -15.01 0.91
C VAL A 156 3.23 -13.91 -0.12
N TYR A 157 3.54 -14.23 -1.38
CA TYR A 157 3.47 -13.30 -2.50
C TYR A 157 2.55 -13.83 -3.58
N PHE A 158 1.87 -12.92 -4.27
CA PHE A 158 1.02 -13.20 -5.41
C PHE A 158 1.59 -12.48 -6.64
N TYR A 159 2.19 -13.23 -7.53
CA TYR A 159 2.66 -12.70 -8.79
C TYR A 159 1.58 -12.84 -9.86
N ASN A 160 0.99 -11.74 -10.28
CA ASN A 160 0.15 -11.66 -11.47
C ASN A 160 1.06 -11.64 -12.69
N ARG A 161 1.26 -12.79 -13.34
CA ARG A 161 2.13 -12.91 -14.49
C ARG A 161 1.59 -12.15 -15.71
N THR A 162 0.27 -12.14 -15.87
CA THR A 162 -0.41 -11.49 -17.00
C THR A 162 -0.13 -9.99 -17.03
N LYS A 163 -0.14 -9.34 -15.85
CA LYS A 163 0.07 -7.90 -15.71
C LYS A 163 1.47 -7.53 -15.22
N LYS A 164 2.31 -8.50 -14.90
CA LYS A 164 3.64 -8.33 -14.27
C LYS A 164 3.57 -7.50 -12.98
N LEU A 165 2.68 -7.88 -12.07
CA LEU A 165 2.51 -7.22 -10.79
C LEU A 165 2.77 -8.21 -9.65
N LEU A 166 3.52 -7.77 -8.63
CA LEU A 166 3.78 -8.54 -7.41
C LEU A 166 3.04 -7.93 -6.25
N PHE A 167 2.07 -8.66 -5.70
CA PHE A 167 1.27 -8.25 -4.53
C PHE A 167 1.70 -9.01 -3.29
N HIS A 168 1.86 -8.30 -2.17
CA HIS A 168 2.31 -8.85 -0.91
C HIS A 168 1.53 -8.26 0.27
N PRO A 169 0.42 -8.87 0.69
CA PRO A 169 -0.14 -8.57 2.00
C PRO A 169 0.82 -9.13 3.06
N TYR A 170 1.53 -8.23 3.77
CA TYR A 170 2.62 -8.64 4.67
C TYR A 170 2.15 -8.91 6.10
N ASP A 171 1.08 -8.27 6.53
CA ASP A 171 0.41 -8.50 7.81
C ASP A 171 -1.01 -7.91 7.79
N ASP A 172 -1.65 -7.80 8.95
CA ASP A 172 -2.97 -7.20 9.15
C ASP A 172 -2.99 -5.68 8.90
N ARG A 173 -1.85 -5.00 8.95
CA ARG A 173 -1.72 -3.55 8.79
C ARG A 173 -1.64 -3.11 7.35
N GLY A 174 -1.01 -3.92 6.48
CA GLY A 174 -0.80 -3.42 5.14
C GLY A 174 -0.35 -4.43 4.08
N ALA A 175 -0.26 -3.89 2.86
CA ALA A 175 0.16 -4.63 1.68
C ALA A 175 0.99 -3.76 0.73
N ASP A 176 1.92 -4.39 0.01
CA ASP A 176 2.70 -3.76 -1.05
C ASP A 176 2.28 -4.32 -2.43
N LEU A 177 2.22 -3.45 -3.43
CA LEU A 177 2.06 -3.80 -4.86
C LEU A 177 3.22 -3.24 -5.64
N ILE A 178 3.98 -4.10 -6.31
CA ILE A 178 5.17 -3.74 -7.09
C ILE A 178 4.90 -4.02 -8.57
N GLY A 179 5.34 -3.10 -9.42
CA GLY A 179 5.30 -3.26 -10.87
C GLY A 179 6.66 -3.01 -11.52
N PRO A 180 6.84 -3.41 -12.79
CA PRO A 180 8.10 -3.23 -13.51
C PRO A 180 8.41 -1.76 -13.79
N ASP A 181 7.38 -0.94 -13.89
CA ASP A 181 7.49 0.49 -14.19
C ASP A 181 6.32 1.27 -13.56
N ARG A 182 6.41 2.58 -13.69
CA ARG A 182 5.40 3.52 -13.18
C ARG A 182 4.03 3.32 -13.84
N GLU A 183 4.00 3.11 -15.14
CA GLU A 183 2.76 3.07 -15.90
C GLU A 183 1.92 1.84 -15.58
N SER A 184 2.56 0.70 -15.28
CA SER A 184 1.91 -0.52 -14.84
C SER A 184 1.14 -0.36 -13.52
N LEU A 185 1.55 0.59 -12.67
CA LEU A 185 0.92 0.87 -11.39
C LEU A 185 -0.05 2.06 -11.40
N ARG A 186 -0.01 2.91 -12.44
CA ARG A 186 -0.84 4.12 -12.54
C ARG A 186 -2.35 3.87 -12.36
N PRO A 187 -2.95 2.83 -12.95
CA PRO A 187 -4.38 2.54 -12.75
C PRO A 187 -4.70 2.34 -11.27
N TRP A 188 -3.87 1.56 -10.57
CA TRP A 188 -4.07 1.19 -9.17
C TRP A 188 -3.79 2.34 -8.20
N TYR A 189 -2.83 3.21 -8.53
CA TYR A 189 -2.60 4.45 -7.79
C TYR A 189 -3.85 5.35 -7.78
N ARG A 190 -4.61 5.39 -8.89
CA ARG A 190 -5.84 6.18 -9.02
C ARG A 190 -7.04 5.49 -8.38
N GLU A 191 -7.28 4.24 -8.74
CA GLU A 191 -8.47 3.46 -8.35
C GLU A 191 -8.49 3.15 -6.85
N LEU A 192 -7.31 2.86 -6.28
CA LEU A 192 -7.13 2.48 -4.88
C LEU A 192 -6.50 3.59 -4.05
N ASN A 193 -6.61 4.84 -4.50
CA ASN A 193 -5.96 5.99 -3.89
C ASN A 193 -6.35 6.18 -2.41
N ASP A 194 -7.59 5.90 -2.07
CA ASP A 194 -8.12 5.94 -0.72
C ASP A 194 -7.54 4.86 0.22
N LEU A 195 -7.03 3.77 -0.34
CA LEU A 195 -6.38 2.69 0.43
C LEU A 195 -4.88 2.90 0.60
N LEU A 196 -4.26 3.87 -0.10
CA LEU A 196 -2.81 4.09 0.02
C LEU A 196 -2.46 4.53 1.45
N LEU A 197 -1.37 3.96 1.98
CA LEU A 197 -0.90 4.26 3.33
C LEU A 197 -0.44 5.71 3.44
N ASP A 198 -1.10 6.52 4.25
CA ASP A 198 -0.84 7.96 4.37
C ASP A 198 0.59 8.26 4.84
N TRP A 199 1.16 7.44 5.73
CA TRP A 199 2.55 7.57 6.18
C TRP A 199 3.57 7.58 5.03
N ASN A 200 3.32 6.81 3.97
CA ASN A 200 4.19 6.73 2.81
C ASN A 200 3.68 7.53 1.60
N ARG A 201 2.61 8.30 1.76
CA ARG A 201 1.99 9.06 0.68
C ARG A 201 2.99 9.98 -0.03
N GLY A 202 3.74 10.77 0.73
CA GLY A 202 4.73 11.69 0.17
C GLY A 202 5.85 10.99 -0.61
N ASP A 203 6.24 9.77 -0.22
CA ASP A 203 7.22 8.98 -0.95
C ASP A 203 6.65 8.45 -2.26
N MET A 204 5.41 7.98 -2.24
CA MET A 204 4.70 7.55 -3.45
C MET A 204 4.54 8.72 -4.41
N ASP A 205 4.04 9.84 -3.96
CA ASP A 205 3.79 11.03 -4.78
C ASP A 205 5.08 11.55 -5.43
N ARG A 206 6.20 11.59 -4.69
CA ARG A 206 7.51 11.97 -5.24
C ARG A 206 7.99 11.01 -6.34
N LYS A 207 7.82 9.69 -6.14
CA LYS A 207 8.16 8.68 -7.14
C LYS A 207 7.35 8.89 -8.43
N TRP A 208 6.12 9.29 -8.27
CA TRP A 208 5.19 9.45 -9.41
C TRP A 208 5.40 10.76 -10.17
N LYS A 209 6.01 11.79 -9.55
CA LYS A 209 6.22 13.13 -10.16
C LYS A 209 4.96 13.61 -10.90
N THR A 210 3.80 13.33 -10.31
CA THR A 210 2.53 13.70 -10.88
C THR A 210 2.21 15.15 -10.49
N ARG A 211 1.44 15.81 -11.31
CA ARG A 211 0.98 17.15 -10.98
C ARG A 211 -0.06 17.05 -9.86
N PRO A 212 0.06 17.83 -8.77
CA PRO A 212 -0.98 17.85 -7.77
C PRO A 212 -2.31 18.31 -8.38
N VAL A 213 -3.41 17.64 -8.02
CA VAL A 213 -4.76 17.94 -8.52
C VAL A 213 -5.55 18.71 -7.49
N TYR A 214 -5.45 18.30 -6.23
CA TYR A 214 -6.06 18.99 -5.11
C TYR A 214 -5.31 18.73 -3.81
N LEU A 215 -5.60 19.56 -2.81
CA LEU A 215 -5.08 19.38 -1.46
C LEU A 215 -6.18 18.83 -0.58
N ARG A 216 -5.92 17.69 0.08
CA ARG A 216 -6.76 17.13 1.13
C ARG A 216 -6.30 17.65 2.47
N ILE A 217 -7.23 18.12 3.27
CA ILE A 217 -6.99 18.58 4.62
C ILE A 217 -7.71 17.65 5.58
N LEU A 218 -6.95 17.07 6.49
CA LEU A 218 -7.47 16.23 7.57
C LEU A 218 -7.43 17.01 8.89
N THR A 219 -8.47 16.91 9.68
CA THR A 219 -8.53 17.53 11.02
C THR A 219 -9.14 16.59 12.03
N ARG A 220 -8.55 16.55 13.23
CA ARG A 220 -9.11 15.84 14.38
C ARG A 220 -10.21 16.67 15.04
N ASP A 221 -11.07 15.98 15.77
CA ASP A 221 -12.11 16.58 16.62
C ASP A 221 -12.98 17.60 15.87
N LEU A 222 -13.45 17.19 14.68
CA LEU A 222 -14.29 18.02 13.85
C LEU A 222 -15.61 18.36 14.56
N THR A 223 -15.76 19.61 14.94
CA THR A 223 -17.01 20.20 15.45
C THR A 223 -17.45 21.31 14.52
N PRO A 224 -18.74 21.72 14.51
CA PRO A 224 -19.18 22.85 13.70
C PRO A 224 -18.40 24.14 13.96
N ARG A 225 -17.88 24.31 15.19
CA ARG A 225 -17.04 25.46 15.56
C ARG A 225 -15.64 25.38 14.97
N THR A 226 -14.99 24.21 15.04
CA THR A 226 -13.65 23.99 14.48
C THR A 226 -13.70 24.02 12.97
N GLU A 227 -14.73 23.49 12.34
CA GLU A 227 -14.96 23.58 10.90
C GLU A 227 -15.04 25.04 10.44
N LYS A 228 -15.88 25.85 11.08
CA LYS A 228 -16.03 27.27 10.74
C LYS A 228 -14.70 28.01 10.87
N SER A 229 -13.95 27.78 11.94
CA SER A 229 -12.66 28.42 12.16
C SER A 229 -11.62 27.99 11.11
N LEU A 230 -11.60 26.73 10.73
CA LEU A 230 -10.72 26.21 9.71
C LEU A 230 -11.06 26.77 8.32
N ARG A 231 -12.34 26.86 7.96
CA ARG A 231 -12.75 27.49 6.69
C ARG A 231 -12.30 28.96 6.60
N ILE A 232 -12.52 29.75 7.66
CA ILE A 232 -12.07 31.14 7.70
C ILE A 232 -10.55 31.23 7.55
N ALA A 233 -9.79 30.39 8.25
CA ALA A 233 -8.34 30.37 8.16
C ALA A 233 -7.87 29.99 6.73
N LEU A 234 -8.48 28.99 6.10
CA LEU A 234 -8.16 28.58 4.72
C LEU A 234 -8.50 29.68 3.70
N GLU A 235 -9.65 30.36 3.85
CA GLU A 235 -10.01 31.48 3.01
C GLU A 235 -9.01 32.65 3.13
N GLN A 236 -8.46 32.88 4.33
CA GLN A 236 -7.41 33.88 4.55
C GLN A 236 -6.06 33.46 3.96
N ILE A 237 -5.64 32.21 4.19
CA ILE A 237 -4.37 31.66 3.66
C ILE A 237 -4.38 31.68 2.13
N PHE A 238 -5.51 31.36 1.52
CA PHE A 238 -5.66 31.24 0.08
C PHE A 238 -6.35 32.45 -0.56
N ALA A 239 -6.43 33.57 0.14
CA ALA A 239 -7.00 34.78 -0.39
C ALA A 239 -6.31 35.19 -1.70
N GLY A 240 -7.10 35.37 -2.75
CA GLY A 240 -6.61 35.71 -4.10
C GLY A 240 -6.35 34.49 -5.01
N ALA A 241 -6.57 33.25 -4.55
CA ALA A 241 -6.56 32.08 -5.41
C ALA A 241 -7.99 31.68 -5.82
N GLU A 242 -8.15 31.24 -7.07
CA GLU A 242 -9.42 30.66 -7.55
C GLU A 242 -9.51 29.20 -7.06
N LEU A 243 -10.04 29.02 -5.86
CA LEU A 243 -10.15 27.74 -5.18
C LEU A 243 -11.60 27.42 -4.85
N THR A 244 -11.91 26.14 -4.85
CA THR A 244 -13.16 25.61 -4.29
C THR A 244 -12.86 24.70 -3.11
N LEU A 245 -13.61 24.89 -2.03
CA LEU A 245 -13.56 24.03 -0.84
C LEU A 245 -14.74 23.07 -0.91
N SER A 246 -14.48 21.76 -0.72
CA SER A 246 -15.56 20.78 -0.57
C SER A 246 -16.31 20.99 0.76
N GLU A 247 -17.38 20.24 0.95
CA GLU A 247 -17.95 20.05 2.29
C GLU A 247 -17.00 19.23 3.16
N PHE A 248 -17.06 19.42 4.45
CA PHE A 248 -16.42 18.54 5.40
C PHE A 248 -17.20 17.23 5.49
N VAL A 249 -16.47 16.12 5.37
CA VAL A 249 -17.03 14.78 5.55
C VAL A 249 -16.22 14.03 6.61
N PRO A 250 -16.81 13.07 7.33
CA PRO A 250 -16.05 12.19 8.20
C PRO A 250 -14.93 11.48 7.41
N TYR A 251 -13.72 11.49 7.96
CA TYR A 251 -12.61 10.77 7.35
C TYR A 251 -12.72 9.29 7.69
N TRP A 252 -12.95 8.48 6.69
CA TRP A 252 -13.29 7.07 6.86
C TRP A 252 -12.17 6.20 7.46
N LYS A 253 -10.90 6.61 7.30
CA LYS A 253 -9.76 5.86 7.86
C LYS A 253 -9.59 6.05 9.36
N ASN A 254 -10.00 7.20 9.89
CA ASN A 254 -9.78 7.56 11.30
C ASN A 254 -11.09 8.13 11.89
N PRO A 255 -11.82 7.34 12.69
CA PRO A 255 -12.99 7.85 13.41
C PRO A 255 -12.66 9.10 14.23
N GLY A 256 -13.54 10.09 14.19
CA GLY A 256 -13.31 11.38 14.84
C GLY A 256 -12.48 12.39 14.04
N TRP A 257 -11.96 11.99 12.88
CA TRP A 257 -11.36 12.91 11.92
C TRP A 257 -12.37 13.35 10.86
N GLY A 258 -12.19 14.56 10.34
CA GLY A 258 -12.89 15.04 9.16
C GLY A 258 -11.92 15.35 8.03
N GLU A 259 -12.39 15.29 6.80
CA GLU A 259 -11.64 15.70 5.61
C GLU A 259 -12.33 16.82 4.85
N LEU A 260 -11.53 17.68 4.26
CA LEU A 260 -11.91 18.73 3.34
C LEU A 260 -10.97 18.72 2.15
N ASN A 261 -11.49 18.86 0.93
CA ASN A 261 -10.67 18.96 -0.26
C ASN A 261 -10.64 20.40 -0.78
N VAL A 262 -9.45 20.89 -1.10
CA VAL A 262 -9.20 22.20 -1.73
C VAL A 262 -8.81 21.97 -3.18
N CYS A 263 -9.69 22.34 -4.10
CA CYS A 263 -9.47 22.18 -5.53
C CYS A 263 -9.09 23.52 -6.16
N ALA A 264 -8.00 23.55 -6.90
CA ALA A 264 -7.62 24.71 -7.71
C ALA A 264 -8.38 24.69 -9.03
N GLN A 265 -8.98 25.84 -9.40
CA GLN A 265 -9.73 25.95 -10.65
C GLN A 265 -8.81 26.15 -11.87
N THR A 266 -7.60 26.64 -11.66
CA THR A 266 -6.63 26.88 -12.71
C THR A 266 -5.23 26.40 -12.34
N PRO A 267 -4.34 26.11 -13.33
CA PRO A 267 -2.95 25.80 -13.07
C PRO A 267 -2.21 26.86 -12.24
N LYS A 268 -2.53 28.15 -12.47
CA LYS A 268 -1.93 29.26 -11.71
C LYS A 268 -2.37 29.24 -10.24
N SER A 269 -3.64 28.94 -9.98
CA SER A 269 -4.15 28.78 -8.62
C SER A 269 -3.49 27.62 -7.90
N LEU A 270 -3.20 26.53 -8.62
CA LEU A 270 -2.49 25.37 -8.06
C LEU A 270 -1.03 25.71 -7.69
N GLU A 271 -0.31 26.42 -8.56
CA GLU A 271 1.04 26.90 -8.27
C GLU A 271 1.06 27.87 -7.09
N TYR A 272 0.09 28.76 -7.01
CA TYR A 272 -0.07 29.68 -5.90
C TYR A 272 -0.33 28.93 -4.58
N LEU A 273 -1.23 27.95 -4.61
CA LEU A 273 -1.53 27.08 -3.46
C LEU A 273 -0.26 26.39 -2.95
N HIS A 274 0.51 25.81 -3.87
CA HIS A 274 1.76 25.12 -3.56
C HIS A 274 2.80 26.06 -2.91
N LYS A 275 2.97 27.24 -3.48
CA LYS A 275 3.88 28.26 -2.97
C LYS A 275 3.45 28.75 -1.58
N ARG A 276 2.17 29.07 -1.39
CA ARG A 276 1.65 29.55 -0.10
C ARG A 276 1.78 28.53 1.01
N LEU A 277 1.59 27.25 0.72
CA LEU A 277 1.78 26.20 1.71
C LEU A 277 3.25 26.00 2.06
N ALA A 278 4.15 26.05 1.08
CA ALA A 278 5.59 26.00 1.32
C ALA A 278 6.03 27.21 2.17
N ASP A 279 5.63 28.42 1.81
CA ASP A 279 5.96 29.66 2.53
C ASP A 279 5.44 29.65 3.98
N HIS A 280 4.33 28.96 4.26
CA HIS A 280 3.74 28.90 5.62
C HIS A 280 4.20 27.71 6.45
N TRP A 281 4.71 26.65 5.81
CA TRP A 281 5.02 25.37 6.47
C TRP A 281 6.51 25.05 6.59
N GLU A 282 7.35 25.51 5.67
CA GLU A 282 8.81 25.32 5.71
C GLU A 282 9.55 26.45 6.44
N GLY A 283 8.93 27.61 6.57
CA GLY A 283 9.44 28.69 7.41
C GLY A 283 8.94 28.50 8.83
N ASP A 284 9.81 28.58 9.82
CA ASP A 284 9.43 28.68 11.24
C ASP A 284 8.12 29.45 11.36
N CYS A 285 7.05 28.73 11.72
CA CYS A 285 5.71 29.30 11.85
C CYS A 285 5.64 30.29 13.01
N ALA A 286 6.45 31.33 12.95
CA ALA A 286 6.51 32.44 13.86
C ALA A 286 5.62 33.63 13.46
N SER A 287 4.85 33.53 12.40
CA SER A 287 3.76 34.49 12.15
C SER A 287 2.54 34.09 12.96
N GLU A 288 2.45 34.68 14.05
CA GLU A 288 1.76 34.52 15.32
C GLU A 288 0.24 34.21 15.31
N ASN A 289 -0.46 34.00 14.21
CA ASN A 289 -1.92 34.02 14.25
C ASN A 289 -2.69 32.84 13.64
N ILE A 290 -2.05 31.87 13.02
CA ILE A 290 -2.78 30.71 12.48
C ILE A 290 -2.09 29.41 12.90
N ARG A 291 -2.14 29.07 14.17
CA ARG A 291 -1.95 27.69 14.61
C ARG A 291 -3.23 26.94 14.30
N LEU A 292 -3.17 26.06 13.31
CA LEU A 292 -4.19 25.05 13.08
C LEU A 292 -3.77 23.78 13.83
N PRO A 293 -4.10 23.63 15.11
CA PRO A 293 -3.76 22.43 15.87
C PRO A 293 -4.49 21.24 15.25
N ASN A 294 -3.79 20.12 15.09
CA ASN A 294 -4.36 18.86 14.62
C ASN A 294 -4.85 18.87 13.15
N VAL A 295 -4.19 19.59 12.27
CA VAL A 295 -4.49 19.59 10.83
C VAL A 295 -3.32 18.96 10.08
N GLU A 296 -3.61 18.01 9.20
CA GLU A 296 -2.67 17.39 8.28
C GLU A 296 -3.01 17.79 6.84
N PHE A 297 -2.00 18.00 6.00
CA PHE A 297 -2.15 18.36 4.61
C PHE A 297 -1.57 17.27 3.72
N LEU A 298 -2.40 16.77 2.82
CA LEU A 298 -2.04 15.72 1.88
C LEU A 298 -2.28 16.17 0.46
N TRP A 299 -1.22 16.28 -0.36
CA TRP A 299 -1.37 16.50 -1.78
C TRP A 299 -1.90 15.25 -2.47
N VAL A 300 -2.96 15.40 -3.24
CA VAL A 300 -3.49 14.33 -4.09
C VAL A 300 -3.08 14.63 -5.52
N HIS A 301 -2.48 13.66 -6.17
CA HIS A 301 -1.88 13.73 -7.48
C HIS A 301 -2.68 12.92 -8.51
N GLU A 302 -2.64 13.35 -9.80
CA GLU A 302 -3.19 12.59 -10.92
C GLU A 302 -2.52 11.24 -11.14
#